data_8274c582a1832782fa62d05ae329286a
#
_entry.id   8274c582a1832782fa62d05ae329286a
#
_cell.length_a   1.000
_cell.length_b   1.000
_cell.length_c   1.000
_cell.angle_alpha   90.00
_cell.angle_beta   90.00
_cell.angle_gamma   90.00
#
_symmetry.space_group_name_H-M   'P 1'
#
loop_
_entity.id
_entity.type
_entity.pdbx_description
1 polymer ?
#
loop_
_entity_poly.entity_id
_entity_poly.type
_entity_poly.pdbx_seq_one_letter_code
_entity_poly.pdbx_strand_id
1 'polypeptide(L)'
;DNCQMAPNVSIYTAGHPIYPDTRNSAFEYGKEVVIGDNVWLGGNTVVCPGVHIGDNVVVGAGSIVTKDIPSWSIAAGNPCRIIRKITDQDKQNWLDKKEKE
;
A
#
# COMPACT_ATOMS: atom_id res chain seq x y z
N ASP A 1 6.21 -3.28 -10.87
CA ASP A 1 5.66 -2.93 -12.18
C ASP A 1 4.15 -3.07 -12.19
N ASN A 2 3.49 -2.38 -13.09
CA ASN A 2 2.03 -2.35 -13.15
C ASN A 2 1.36 -1.88 -11.85
N CYS A 3 2.03 -1.00 -11.15
CA CYS A 3 1.44 -0.35 -10.00
C CYS A 3 0.54 0.79 -10.47
N GLN A 4 -0.72 0.80 -10.04
CA GLN A 4 -1.68 1.83 -10.39
C GLN A 4 -2.04 2.63 -9.14
N MET A 5 -1.94 3.93 -9.25
CA MET A 5 -2.23 4.85 -8.16
C MET A 5 -3.31 5.83 -8.58
N ALA A 6 -4.39 5.86 -7.81
CA ALA A 6 -5.41 6.87 -7.99
C ALA A 6 -4.89 8.24 -7.52
N PRO A 7 -5.60 9.34 -7.78
CA PRO A 7 -5.16 10.68 -7.38
C PRO A 7 -4.91 10.82 -5.88
N ASN A 8 -3.94 11.67 -5.54
CA ASN A 8 -3.60 12.03 -4.16
C ASN A 8 -3.05 10.89 -3.31
N VAL A 9 -2.40 9.91 -3.93
CA VAL A 9 -1.66 8.87 -3.18
C VAL A 9 -0.34 9.47 -2.71
N SER A 10 -0.01 9.26 -1.44
CA SER A 10 1.23 9.73 -0.84
C SER A 10 2.04 8.56 -0.31
N ILE A 11 3.31 8.51 -0.68
CA ILE A 11 4.23 7.47 -0.23
C ILE A 11 5.40 8.15 0.50
N TYR A 12 5.54 7.86 1.78
CA TYR A 12 6.58 8.45 2.60
C TYR A 12 7.68 7.45 2.90
N THR A 13 8.90 7.78 2.50
CA THR A 13 10.05 6.89 2.68
C THR A 13 10.99 7.33 3.79
N ALA A 14 10.86 8.56 4.28
CA ALA A 14 11.72 9.11 5.32
C ALA A 14 10.97 9.25 6.64
N GLY A 15 11.61 8.86 7.73
CA GLY A 15 11.13 9.10 9.07
C GLY A 15 12.10 9.98 9.82
N HIS A 16 11.63 10.63 10.87
CA HIS A 16 12.46 11.43 11.73
C HIS A 16 12.38 10.93 13.17
N PRO A 17 13.50 10.90 13.91
CA PRO A 17 13.46 10.54 15.32
C PRO A 17 12.59 11.52 16.10
N ILE A 18 11.94 11.02 17.13
CA ILE A 18 11.07 11.84 17.97
C ILE A 18 11.87 12.83 18.81
N TYR A 19 13.05 12.44 19.29
CA TYR A 19 13.86 13.27 20.17
C TYR A 19 14.60 14.35 19.40
N PRO A 20 14.51 15.62 19.81
CA PRO A 20 15.15 16.72 19.10
C PRO A 20 16.65 16.58 18.90
N ASP A 21 17.37 16.06 19.88
CA ASP A 21 18.82 15.86 19.80
C ASP A 21 19.19 14.92 18.65
N THR A 22 18.44 13.85 18.50
CA THR A 22 18.67 12.88 17.44
C THR A 22 18.32 13.48 16.07
N ARG A 23 17.25 14.27 16.00
CA ARG A 23 16.86 14.95 14.76
C ARG A 23 17.93 15.94 14.33
N ASN A 24 18.48 16.66 15.27
CA ASN A 24 19.47 17.71 14.99
C ASN A 24 20.85 17.14 14.61
N SER A 25 21.07 15.86 14.86
CA SER A 25 22.33 15.20 14.45
C SER A 25 22.37 14.83 12.98
N ALA A 26 21.36 15.19 12.20
CA ALA A 26 21.20 14.82 10.79
C ALA A 26 21.08 13.31 10.58
N PHE A 27 20.62 12.61 11.59
CA PHE A 27 20.41 11.17 11.52
C PHE A 27 19.00 10.90 10.95
N GLU A 28 18.96 10.52 9.68
CA GLU A 28 17.69 10.19 9.03
C GLU A 28 17.51 8.68 8.96
N TYR A 29 16.29 8.23 9.24
CA TYR A 29 15.91 6.87 8.91
C TYR A 29 15.49 6.82 7.46
N GLY A 30 16.32 6.26 6.62
CA GLY A 30 15.89 5.86 5.30
C GLY A 30 15.21 4.52 5.40
N LYS A 31 13.90 4.51 5.56
CA LYS A 31 13.15 3.25 5.54
C LYS A 31 12.52 3.07 4.17
N GLU A 32 13.02 2.09 3.44
CA GLU A 32 12.57 1.82 2.11
C GLU A 32 11.11 1.34 2.11
N VAL A 33 10.31 1.93 1.22
CA VAL A 33 8.98 1.44 0.91
C VAL A 33 9.11 0.55 -0.31
N VAL A 34 8.60 -0.68 -0.22
CA VAL A 34 8.61 -1.63 -1.33
C VAL A 34 7.18 -1.90 -1.73
N ILE A 35 6.85 -1.69 -3.00
CA ILE A 35 5.54 -1.97 -3.56
C ILE A 35 5.73 -3.00 -4.66
N GLY A 36 5.07 -4.13 -4.54
CA GLY A 36 5.17 -5.22 -5.49
C GLY A 36 4.49 -4.94 -6.82
N ASP A 37 4.30 -5.99 -7.61
CA ASP A 37 3.71 -5.89 -8.94
C ASP A 37 2.18 -5.95 -8.86
N ASN A 38 1.52 -5.29 -9.79
CA ASN A 38 0.06 -5.32 -9.94
C ASN A 38 -0.66 -4.85 -8.67
N VAL A 39 -0.19 -3.75 -8.10
CA VAL A 39 -0.78 -3.15 -6.91
C VAL A 39 -1.68 -1.99 -7.32
N TRP A 40 -2.88 -1.93 -6.74
CA TRP A 40 -3.78 -0.79 -6.86
C TRP A 40 -3.84 -0.03 -5.55
N LEU A 41 -3.52 1.26 -5.58
CA LEU A 41 -3.66 2.13 -4.42
C LEU A 41 -4.79 3.12 -4.68
N GLY A 42 -5.86 3.01 -3.92
CA GLY A 42 -7.00 3.92 -4.02
C GLY A 42 -6.65 5.36 -3.69
N GLY A 43 -7.50 6.29 -4.09
CA GLY A 43 -7.24 7.72 -3.91
C GLY A 43 -7.05 8.10 -2.44
N ASN A 44 -6.19 9.08 -2.19
CA ASN A 44 -5.87 9.58 -0.85
C ASN A 44 -5.27 8.53 0.10
N THR A 45 -4.72 7.45 -0.45
CA THR A 45 -3.99 6.46 0.34
C THR A 45 -2.63 7.03 0.75
N VAL A 46 -2.24 6.77 1.99
CA VAL A 46 -0.92 7.13 2.50
C VAL A 46 -0.18 5.86 2.86
N VAL A 47 1.04 5.69 2.34
CA VAL A 47 1.90 4.56 2.68
C VAL A 47 3.04 5.08 3.54
N CYS A 48 3.14 4.54 4.75
CA CYS A 48 4.13 4.99 5.73
C CYS A 48 5.51 4.40 5.51
N PRO A 49 6.57 5.03 6.05
CA PRO A 49 7.93 4.54 5.86
C PRO A 49 8.14 3.09 6.29
N GLY A 50 8.91 2.35 5.52
CA GLY A 50 9.29 0.97 5.84
C GLY A 50 8.25 -0.08 5.53
N VAL A 51 7.10 0.31 4.96
CA VAL A 51 6.03 -0.64 4.62
C VAL A 51 6.38 -1.40 3.35
N HIS A 52 6.16 -2.71 3.36
CA HIS A 52 6.30 -3.56 2.19
C HIS A 52 4.93 -4.09 1.77
N ILE A 53 4.51 -3.74 0.56
CA ILE A 53 3.26 -4.22 -0.02
C ILE A 53 3.60 -5.29 -1.04
N GLY A 54 3.03 -6.48 -0.88
CA GLY A 54 3.28 -7.60 -1.77
C GLY A 54 2.66 -7.42 -3.14
N ASP A 55 2.65 -8.50 -3.93
CA ASP A 55 2.11 -8.46 -5.29
C ASP A 55 0.60 -8.68 -5.30
N ASN A 56 -0.06 -8.13 -6.30
CA ASN A 56 -1.50 -8.34 -6.50
C ASN A 56 -2.32 -7.93 -5.27
N VAL A 57 -2.11 -6.69 -4.83
CA VAL A 57 -2.76 -6.13 -3.65
C VAL A 57 -3.67 -4.98 -4.08
N VAL A 58 -4.84 -4.90 -3.46
CA VAL A 58 -5.76 -3.77 -3.64
C VAL A 58 -5.88 -3.05 -2.30
N VAL A 59 -5.63 -1.75 -2.32
CA VAL A 59 -5.78 -0.89 -1.14
C VAL A 59 -6.92 0.09 -1.40
N GLY A 60 -7.92 0.08 -0.53
CA GLY A 60 -9.08 0.96 -0.65
C GLY A 60 -8.74 2.42 -0.44
N ALA A 61 -9.55 3.31 -1.02
CA ALA A 61 -9.34 4.75 -0.94
C ALA A 61 -9.33 5.26 0.49
N GLY A 62 -8.50 6.26 0.76
CA GLY A 62 -8.42 6.89 2.08
C GLY A 62 -7.68 6.07 3.13
N SER A 63 -7.00 4.98 2.75
CA SER A 63 -6.32 4.10 3.69
C SER A 63 -4.98 4.70 4.16
N ILE A 64 -4.63 4.41 5.41
CA ILE A 64 -3.32 4.76 5.95
C ILE A 64 -2.58 3.46 6.24
N VAL A 65 -1.63 3.12 5.37
CA VAL A 65 -0.92 1.85 5.42
C VAL A 65 0.29 1.99 6.35
N THR A 66 0.20 1.38 7.52
CA THR A 66 1.23 1.46 8.56
C THR A 66 1.98 0.16 8.77
N LYS A 67 1.50 -0.95 8.21
CA LYS A 67 2.09 -2.28 8.32
C LYS A 67 2.16 -2.95 6.96
N ASP A 68 3.02 -3.93 6.84
CA ASP A 68 3.17 -4.69 5.60
C ASP A 68 1.85 -5.35 5.20
N ILE A 69 1.64 -5.43 3.90
CA ILE A 69 0.47 -6.09 3.33
C ILE A 69 0.96 -7.27 2.49
N PRO A 70 0.58 -8.50 2.84
CA PRO A 70 0.99 -9.67 2.07
C PRO A 70 0.33 -9.71 0.69
N SER A 71 0.95 -10.44 -0.23
CA SER A 71 0.43 -10.60 -1.60
C SER A 71 -0.98 -11.17 -1.59
N TRP A 72 -1.73 -10.86 -2.64
CA TRP A 72 -3.10 -11.35 -2.85
C TRP A 72 -4.07 -10.92 -1.75
N SER A 73 -3.96 -9.66 -1.33
CA SER A 73 -4.81 -9.12 -0.26
C SER A 73 -5.60 -7.92 -0.73
N ILE A 74 -6.78 -7.76 -0.13
CA ILE A 74 -7.56 -6.53 -0.19
C ILE A 74 -7.50 -5.92 1.21
N ALA A 75 -7.05 -4.68 1.30
CA ALA A 75 -6.87 -3.98 2.56
C ALA A 75 -7.47 -2.58 2.50
N ALA A 76 -7.91 -2.06 3.62
CA ALA A 76 -8.45 -0.70 3.69
C ALA A 76 -8.50 -0.19 5.12
N GLY A 77 -8.69 1.10 5.26
CA GLY A 77 -8.98 1.75 6.54
C GLY A 77 -7.83 2.57 7.11
N ASN A 78 -8.07 3.15 8.27
CA ASN A 78 -7.08 3.91 9.02
C ASN A 78 -7.15 3.47 10.49
N PRO A 79 -6.16 2.69 10.99
CA PRO A 79 -5.05 2.12 10.24
C PRO A 79 -5.54 1.05 9.26
N CYS A 80 -4.84 0.92 8.14
CA CYS A 80 -5.19 -0.03 7.10
C CYS A 80 -5.09 -1.46 7.63
N ARG A 81 -6.11 -2.26 7.35
CA ARG A 81 -6.16 -3.66 7.78
C ARG A 81 -6.57 -4.53 6.61
N ILE A 82 -6.13 -5.78 6.65
CA ILE A 82 -6.50 -6.76 5.63
C ILE A 82 -7.98 -7.09 5.81
N ILE A 83 -8.76 -6.86 4.76
CA ILE A 83 -10.19 -7.18 4.75
C ILE A 83 -10.38 -8.64 4.41
N ARG A 84 -9.72 -9.10 3.35
CA ARG A 84 -9.75 -10.49 2.93
C ARG A 84 -8.67 -10.77 1.91
N LYS A 85 -8.44 -12.03 1.62
CA LYS A 85 -7.55 -12.44 0.55
C LYS A 85 -8.28 -12.44 -0.79
N ILE A 86 -7.54 -12.17 -1.85
CA ILE A 86 -8.05 -12.30 -3.21
C ILE A 86 -8.04 -13.80 -3.54
N THR A 87 -9.18 -14.31 -4.00
CA THR A 87 -9.34 -15.72 -4.29
C THR A 87 -9.34 -15.99 -5.79
N ASP A 88 -9.26 -17.26 -6.18
CA ASP A 88 -9.39 -17.67 -7.58
C ASP A 88 -10.76 -17.27 -8.12
N GLN A 89 -11.79 -17.28 -7.28
CA GLN A 89 -13.12 -16.86 -7.69
C GLN A 89 -13.16 -15.37 -8.04
N ASP A 90 -12.44 -14.53 -7.31
CA ASP A 90 -12.34 -13.11 -7.63
C ASP A 90 -11.73 -12.92 -9.02
N LYS A 91 -10.66 -13.65 -9.29
CA LYS A 91 -9.99 -13.61 -10.59
C LYS A 91 -10.92 -14.05 -11.70
N GLN A 92 -11.66 -15.13 -11.50
CA GLN A 92 -12.61 -15.64 -12.49
C GLN A 92 -13.74 -14.65 -12.73
N ASN A 93 -14.28 -14.04 -11.68
CA ASN A 93 -15.31 -13.02 -11.79
C ASN A 93 -14.86 -11.83 -12.63
N TRP A 94 -13.61 -11.40 -12.45
CA TRP A 94 -13.04 -10.31 -13.22
C TRP A 94 -12.92 -10.67 -14.70
N LEU A 95 -12.45 -11.89 -15.00
CA LEU A 95 -12.33 -12.37 -16.38
C LEU A 95 -13.68 -12.46 -17.06
N ASP A 96 -14.68 -12.97 -16.37
CA ASP A 96 -16.05 -13.07 -16.90
C ASP A 96 -16.62 -11.71 -17.24
N LYS A 97 -16.40 -10.74 -16.36
CA LYS A 97 -16.85 -9.37 -16.59
C LYS A 97 -16.15 -8.75 -17.80
N LYS A 98 -14.87 -8.99 -17.95
CA LYS A 98 -14.09 -8.47 -19.06
C LYS A 98 -14.57 -9.02 -20.40
N GLU A 99 -14.94 -10.29 -20.46
CA GLU A 99 -15.46 -10.90 -21.67
C GLU A 99 -16.80 -10.33 -22.10
N LYS A 100 -17.58 -9.81 -21.16
CA LYS A 100 -18.89 -9.23 -21.43
C LYS A 100 -18.82 -7.78 -21.90
N GLU A 101 -17.67 -7.16 -21.75
CA GLU A 101 -17.43 -5.80 -22.24
C GLU A 101 -16.99 -5.84 -23.71
#